data_fa56fc52d18cbe2dab47fc44b795896a
#
_entry.id   fa56fc52d18cbe2dab47fc44b795896a
#
_cell.length_a   1.000
_cell.length_b   1.000
_cell.length_c   1.000
_cell.angle_alpha   90.00
_cell.angle_beta   90.00
_cell.angle_gamma   90.00
#
_symmetry.space_group_name_H-M   'P 1'
#
loop_
_entity.id
_entity.type
_entity.pdbx_description
1 polymer ?
#
loop_
_entity_poly.entity_id
_entity_poly.type
_entity_poly.pdbx_seq_one_letter_code
_entity_poly.pdbx_strand_id
1 'polypeptide(L)'
;PTNVTLASGATWNIPDNATVQSVVDDLSHAGQIHFTSTRTGKFVPATLKVKNLNGQNGTISLRVRPDMAQNNADRLVIDGGRATGKTILNLVNAGNSASGMATTGKGIQVVEAINGATTEEGAFVQGNRLQAGAFNYSLNRDSDESWYLRSENAYRAEVPLYASMLTQAMDYDRILAGSRSHQTGVSGENNSVRLSIQGGHLGHDNNGGIARGATPESSGSYGFVHLEGDLMRTEVAGMSVTAGIYGAAGHSSVDVKDDDGSRAGTV
;
A
#
# COMPACT_ATOMS: atom_id res chain seq x y z
N PRO A 1 -19.85 27.31 -29.08
CA PRO A 1 -18.65 26.71 -28.53
C PRO A 1 -18.19 27.54 -27.33
N THR A 2 -17.93 26.87 -26.23
CA THR A 2 -17.44 27.49 -24.99
C THR A 2 -15.95 27.17 -24.84
N ASN A 3 -15.11 28.17 -25.05
CA ASN A 3 -13.66 28.04 -24.93
C ASN A 3 -13.23 28.62 -23.59
N VAL A 4 -12.47 27.86 -22.83
CA VAL A 4 -11.95 28.26 -21.52
C VAL A 4 -10.42 28.15 -21.53
N THR A 5 -9.77 29.23 -21.15
CA THR A 5 -8.33 29.23 -20.89
C THR A 5 -8.10 29.51 -19.42
N LEU A 6 -7.54 28.51 -18.71
CA LEU A 6 -7.20 28.62 -17.30
C LEU A 6 -5.71 28.88 -17.17
N ALA A 7 -5.34 30.12 -16.93
CA ALA A 7 -3.95 30.54 -16.78
C ALA A 7 -3.32 29.97 -15.50
N SER A 8 -1.99 29.95 -15.45
CA SER A 8 -1.26 29.58 -14.24
C SER A 8 -1.65 30.48 -13.06
N GLY A 9 -1.90 29.87 -11.90
CA GLY A 9 -2.39 30.54 -10.70
C GLY A 9 -3.91 30.75 -10.63
N ALA A 10 -4.64 30.56 -11.73
CA ALA A 10 -6.11 30.59 -11.71
C ALA A 10 -6.68 29.30 -11.12
N THR A 11 -7.81 29.42 -10.42
CA THR A 11 -8.54 28.30 -9.83
C THR A 11 -9.98 28.25 -10.34
N TRP A 12 -10.42 27.07 -10.72
CA TRP A 12 -11.81 26.80 -11.09
C TRP A 12 -12.39 25.68 -10.22
N ASN A 13 -13.47 25.95 -9.51
CA ASN A 13 -14.16 24.99 -8.68
C ASN A 13 -15.37 24.38 -9.40
N ILE A 14 -15.42 23.06 -9.47
CA ILE A 14 -16.52 22.28 -10.03
C ILE A 14 -17.32 21.69 -8.87
N PRO A 15 -18.51 22.20 -8.56
CA PRO A 15 -19.33 21.69 -7.47
C PRO A 15 -20.01 20.36 -7.83
N ASP A 16 -20.29 19.53 -6.82
CA ASP A 16 -21.05 18.28 -6.93
C ASP A 16 -22.56 18.55 -7.11
N ASN A 17 -22.93 19.17 -8.20
CA ASN A 17 -24.34 19.44 -8.51
C ASN A 17 -24.85 18.42 -9.53
N ALA A 18 -25.72 17.50 -9.07
CA ALA A 18 -26.30 16.47 -9.92
C ALA A 18 -27.17 17.02 -11.08
N THR A 19 -27.58 18.30 -11.01
CA THR A 19 -28.43 18.93 -12.00
C THR A 19 -27.69 19.80 -13.03
N VAL A 20 -26.41 20.13 -12.77
CA VAL A 20 -25.60 20.96 -13.66
C VAL A 20 -24.33 20.23 -14.01
N GLN A 21 -24.15 19.86 -15.26
CA GLN A 21 -22.88 19.39 -15.80
C GLN A 21 -22.09 20.59 -16.31
N SER A 22 -20.80 20.66 -15.91
CA SER A 22 -19.90 21.63 -16.51
C SER A 22 -19.45 21.11 -17.87
N VAL A 23 -19.80 21.83 -18.93
CA VAL A 23 -19.51 21.47 -20.34
C VAL A 23 -18.69 22.57 -20.99
N VAL A 24 -17.58 22.19 -21.60
CA VAL A 24 -16.64 23.06 -22.30
C VAL A 24 -16.26 22.43 -23.63
N ASP A 25 -16.18 23.20 -24.70
CA ASP A 25 -15.68 22.69 -25.98
C ASP A 25 -14.15 22.61 -25.96
N ASP A 26 -13.46 23.72 -25.80
CA ASP A 26 -11.99 23.75 -25.76
C ASP A 26 -11.50 24.26 -24.41
N LEU A 27 -10.71 23.46 -23.72
CA LEU A 27 -10.09 23.79 -22.45
C LEU A 27 -8.57 23.79 -22.57
N SER A 28 -7.97 24.97 -22.46
CA SER A 28 -6.52 25.12 -22.27
C SER A 28 -6.22 25.35 -20.79
N HIS A 29 -5.36 24.51 -20.20
CA HIS A 29 -5.32 24.36 -18.75
C HIS A 29 -3.88 24.39 -18.20
N ALA A 30 -3.50 25.53 -17.59
CA ALA A 30 -2.27 25.73 -16.85
C ALA A 30 -2.50 26.00 -15.34
N GLY A 31 -3.74 26.19 -14.93
CA GLY A 31 -4.14 26.51 -13.55
C GLY A 31 -4.57 25.30 -12.73
N GLN A 32 -5.50 25.50 -11.83
CA GLN A 32 -6.03 24.48 -10.94
C GLN A 32 -7.54 24.30 -11.12
N ILE A 33 -7.99 23.06 -11.26
CA ILE A 33 -9.40 22.69 -11.27
C ILE A 33 -9.65 21.80 -10.06
N HIS A 34 -10.62 22.16 -9.23
CA HIS A 34 -10.99 21.40 -8.05
C HIS A 34 -12.44 20.93 -8.14
N PHE A 35 -12.62 19.63 -8.04
CA PHE A 35 -13.94 19.08 -7.79
C PHE A 35 -14.27 19.21 -6.29
N THR A 36 -15.32 19.92 -5.97
CA THR A 36 -15.67 20.28 -4.59
C THR A 36 -17.01 19.68 -4.18
N SER A 37 -17.17 19.39 -2.88
CA SER A 37 -18.46 18.98 -2.33
C SER A 37 -19.22 20.17 -1.78
N THR A 38 -20.47 20.28 -2.17
CA THR A 38 -21.42 21.26 -1.61
C THR A 38 -22.34 20.61 -0.57
N ARG A 39 -22.24 19.29 -0.37
CA ARG A 39 -23.13 18.52 0.49
C ARG A 39 -22.35 17.84 1.62
N THR A 40 -22.89 17.89 2.82
CA THR A 40 -22.38 17.14 3.97
C THR A 40 -22.99 15.74 4.02
N GLY A 41 -22.17 14.71 4.20
CA GLY A 41 -22.59 13.35 4.55
C GLY A 41 -22.83 12.38 3.40
N LYS A 42 -22.96 12.80 2.15
CA LYS A 42 -23.11 11.89 1.00
C LYS A 42 -22.18 12.29 -0.14
N PHE A 43 -21.33 11.37 -0.56
CA PHE A 43 -20.53 11.57 -1.76
C PHE A 43 -21.42 11.55 -3.02
N VAL A 44 -21.38 12.61 -3.78
CA VAL A 44 -22.00 12.72 -5.11
C VAL A 44 -20.88 13.02 -6.10
N PRO A 45 -20.63 12.13 -7.08
CA PRO A 45 -19.66 12.40 -8.13
C PRO A 45 -20.03 13.61 -8.95
N ALA A 46 -19.07 14.47 -9.26
CA ALA A 46 -19.23 15.56 -10.21
C ALA A 46 -18.55 15.21 -11.54
N THR A 47 -19.00 15.83 -12.61
CA THR A 47 -18.48 15.58 -13.96
C THR A 47 -18.14 16.91 -14.64
N LEU A 48 -16.90 16.97 -15.18
CA LEU A 48 -16.50 18.00 -16.14
C LEU A 48 -16.42 17.36 -17.53
N LYS A 49 -17.20 17.84 -18.46
CA LYS A 49 -17.24 17.37 -19.84
C LYS A 49 -16.50 18.36 -20.73
N VAL A 50 -15.52 17.87 -21.49
CA VAL A 50 -14.67 18.68 -22.37
C VAL A 50 -14.58 17.98 -23.71
N LYS A 51 -14.65 18.74 -24.81
CA LYS A 51 -14.39 18.17 -26.12
C LYS A 51 -12.90 18.06 -26.37
N ASN A 52 -12.16 19.17 -26.31
CA ASN A 52 -10.70 19.19 -26.46
C ASN A 52 -10.05 19.72 -25.19
N LEU A 53 -9.07 18.97 -24.69
CA LEU A 53 -8.24 19.37 -23.55
C LEU A 53 -6.79 19.52 -23.99
N ASN A 54 -6.23 20.70 -23.76
CA ASN A 54 -4.79 20.94 -23.89
C ASN A 54 -4.20 21.20 -22.51
N GLY A 55 -3.54 20.17 -21.95
CA GLY A 55 -2.86 20.24 -20.66
C GLY A 55 -1.54 20.99 -20.77
N GLN A 56 -1.39 22.06 -19.98
CA GLN A 56 -0.18 22.89 -19.90
C GLN A 56 0.45 22.77 -18.50
N ASN A 57 0.58 21.54 -17.99
CA ASN A 57 0.99 21.20 -16.62
C ASN A 57 0.01 21.72 -15.54
N GLY A 58 -1.23 22.01 -15.89
CA GLY A 58 -2.27 22.34 -14.94
C GLY A 58 -2.66 21.12 -14.08
N THR A 59 -3.28 21.37 -12.94
CA THR A 59 -3.67 20.35 -11.97
C THR A 59 -5.19 20.23 -11.90
N ILE A 60 -5.71 19.01 -11.95
CA ILE A 60 -7.12 18.68 -11.68
C ILE A 60 -7.19 17.82 -10.42
N SER A 61 -7.87 18.30 -9.38
CA SER A 61 -8.09 17.57 -8.14
C SER A 61 -9.44 16.86 -8.21
N LEU A 62 -9.41 15.52 -8.29
CA LEU A 62 -10.56 14.64 -8.37
C LEU A 62 -10.77 13.92 -7.03
N ARG A 63 -12.01 13.90 -6.55
CA ARG A 63 -12.40 13.13 -5.36
C ARG A 63 -12.69 11.69 -5.76
N VAL A 64 -12.18 10.75 -4.97
CA VAL A 64 -12.30 9.31 -5.21
C VAL A 64 -12.73 8.61 -3.92
N ARG A 65 -13.59 7.59 -4.03
CA ARG A 65 -14.03 6.71 -2.93
C ARG A 65 -13.47 5.30 -3.12
N PRO A 66 -12.22 5.04 -2.74
CA PRO A 66 -11.62 3.70 -2.87
C PRO A 66 -12.21 2.66 -1.92
N ASP A 67 -12.99 3.10 -0.94
CA ASP A 67 -13.70 2.29 0.06
C ASP A 67 -15.06 1.78 -0.42
N MET A 68 -15.43 2.04 -1.67
CA MET A 68 -16.71 1.62 -2.26
C MET A 68 -16.46 0.89 -3.59
N ALA A 69 -17.43 0.05 -3.98
CA ALA A 69 -17.42 -0.62 -5.27
C ALA A 69 -17.42 0.39 -6.44
N GLN A 70 -17.07 -0.05 -7.64
CA GLN A 70 -16.82 0.72 -8.86
C GLN A 70 -17.74 1.94 -9.09
N ASN A 71 -17.19 3.01 -9.71
CA ASN A 71 -17.84 4.26 -10.11
C ASN A 71 -18.05 5.34 -9.03
N ASN A 72 -17.26 5.32 -7.98
CA ASN A 72 -17.31 6.33 -6.93
C ASN A 72 -16.12 7.31 -7.03
N ALA A 73 -16.05 8.03 -8.14
CA ALA A 73 -15.07 9.09 -8.35
C ALA A 73 -15.69 10.26 -9.15
N ASP A 74 -15.18 11.46 -8.93
CA ASP A 74 -15.39 12.55 -9.88
C ASP A 74 -14.80 12.16 -11.23
N ARG A 75 -15.37 12.69 -12.30
CA ARG A 75 -15.02 12.28 -13.65
C ARG A 75 -14.73 13.44 -14.57
N LEU A 76 -13.61 13.35 -15.28
CA LEU A 76 -13.35 14.14 -16.47
C LEU A 76 -13.80 13.33 -17.69
N VAL A 77 -14.65 13.90 -18.54
CA VAL A 77 -15.14 13.26 -19.76
C VAL A 77 -14.60 14.00 -20.97
N ILE A 78 -13.90 13.28 -21.85
CA ILE A 78 -13.48 13.77 -23.16
C ILE A 78 -14.48 13.25 -24.19
N ASP A 79 -15.23 14.17 -24.83
CA ASP A 79 -16.37 13.83 -25.68
C ASP A 79 -16.12 14.19 -27.14
N GLY A 80 -15.82 13.18 -27.96
CA GLY A 80 -15.66 13.30 -29.41
C GLY A 80 -14.45 14.12 -29.87
N GLY A 81 -13.53 14.46 -28.97
CA GLY A 81 -12.36 15.28 -29.26
C GLY A 81 -11.06 14.63 -28.81
N ARG A 82 -10.12 15.44 -28.31
CA ARG A 82 -8.79 14.98 -27.94
C ARG A 82 -8.29 15.58 -26.62
N ALA A 83 -7.61 14.75 -25.82
CA ALA A 83 -6.79 15.23 -24.71
C ALA A 83 -5.30 15.15 -25.07
N THR A 84 -4.61 16.28 -25.00
CA THR A 84 -3.21 16.46 -25.39
C THR A 84 -2.41 17.17 -24.30
N GLY A 85 -1.09 17.18 -24.45
CA GLY A 85 -0.19 17.83 -23.52
C GLY A 85 -0.09 17.07 -22.20
N LYS A 86 0.01 17.79 -21.06
CA LYS A 86 0.16 17.17 -19.75
C LYS A 86 -0.75 17.82 -18.71
N THR A 87 -1.62 17.03 -18.12
CA THR A 87 -2.47 17.40 -16.98
C THR A 87 -2.14 16.54 -15.78
N ILE A 88 -1.94 17.17 -14.63
CA ILE A 88 -1.62 16.49 -13.37
C ILE A 88 -2.93 16.20 -12.65
N LEU A 89 -3.20 14.92 -12.37
CA LEU A 89 -4.37 14.50 -11.60
C LEU A 89 -3.99 14.33 -10.12
N ASN A 90 -4.50 15.20 -9.27
CA ASN A 90 -4.44 15.05 -7.82
C ASN A 90 -5.67 14.29 -7.34
N LEU A 91 -5.42 13.15 -6.70
CA LEU A 91 -6.47 12.24 -6.24
C LEU A 91 -6.74 12.47 -4.76
N VAL A 92 -7.96 12.88 -4.45
CA VAL A 92 -8.39 13.18 -3.08
C VAL A 92 -9.26 12.03 -2.57
N ASN A 93 -8.81 11.35 -1.52
CA ASN A 93 -9.64 10.32 -0.88
C ASN A 93 -10.84 11.00 -0.19
N ALA A 94 -12.04 10.82 -0.74
CA ALA A 94 -13.29 11.32 -0.19
C ALA A 94 -14.01 10.26 0.67
N GLY A 95 -13.39 9.12 0.90
CA GLY A 95 -13.89 8.01 1.70
C GLY A 95 -13.15 7.83 3.02
N ASN A 96 -13.32 6.64 3.60
CA ASN A 96 -12.58 6.25 4.78
C ASN A 96 -11.16 5.77 4.37
N SER A 97 -10.15 6.46 4.84
CA SER A 97 -8.75 6.11 4.54
C SER A 97 -8.31 4.76 5.12
N ALA A 98 -9.00 4.26 6.15
CA ALA A 98 -8.73 2.95 6.74
C ALA A 98 -9.39 1.78 5.97
N SER A 99 -10.30 2.07 5.01
CA SER A 99 -11.12 1.08 4.32
C SER A 99 -10.93 1.18 2.81
N GLY A 100 -9.83 0.64 2.28
CA GLY A 100 -9.64 0.50 0.84
C GLY A 100 -10.12 -0.85 0.35
N MET A 101 -10.54 -0.92 -0.91
CA MET A 101 -10.93 -2.16 -1.60
C MET A 101 -10.03 -2.40 -2.80
N ALA A 102 -9.70 -3.67 -3.04
CA ALA A 102 -9.07 -4.06 -4.30
C ALA A 102 -9.97 -3.65 -5.48
N THR A 103 -9.37 -3.11 -6.52
CA THR A 103 -10.11 -2.81 -7.74
C THR A 103 -10.39 -4.07 -8.55
N THR A 104 -11.53 -4.12 -9.21
CA THR A 104 -11.93 -5.21 -10.10
C THR A 104 -12.12 -4.70 -11.53
N GLY A 105 -11.98 -5.57 -12.52
CA GLY A 105 -12.11 -5.21 -13.93
C GLY A 105 -11.09 -4.16 -14.35
N LYS A 106 -11.57 -3.06 -14.95
CA LYS A 106 -10.69 -1.96 -15.39
C LYS A 106 -10.24 -1.02 -14.26
N GLY A 107 -10.85 -1.10 -13.09
CA GLY A 107 -10.58 -0.21 -11.95
C GLY A 107 -11.58 0.94 -11.81
N ILE A 108 -11.22 1.97 -11.04
CA ILE A 108 -12.04 3.16 -10.82
C ILE A 108 -11.79 4.16 -11.96
N GLN A 109 -12.78 4.44 -12.77
CA GLN A 109 -12.66 5.36 -13.88
C GLN A 109 -12.64 6.81 -13.41
N VAL A 110 -11.60 7.56 -13.78
CA VAL A 110 -11.42 8.99 -13.44
C VAL A 110 -11.39 9.88 -14.67
N VAL A 111 -10.94 9.34 -15.82
CA VAL A 111 -11.08 10.00 -17.13
C VAL A 111 -11.80 9.05 -18.07
N GLU A 112 -12.84 9.54 -18.71
CA GLU A 112 -13.67 8.78 -19.65
C GLU A 112 -13.57 9.38 -21.05
N ALA A 113 -13.18 8.57 -22.04
CA ALA A 113 -13.18 8.94 -23.44
C ALA A 113 -14.43 8.34 -24.13
N ILE A 114 -15.26 9.20 -24.71
CA ILE A 114 -16.51 8.78 -25.39
C ILE A 114 -16.61 9.37 -26.79
N ASN A 115 -17.50 8.82 -27.59
CA ASN A 115 -17.81 9.28 -28.94
C ASN A 115 -16.59 9.40 -29.87
N GLY A 116 -15.65 8.44 -29.76
CA GLY A 116 -14.43 8.44 -30.56
C GLY A 116 -13.35 9.41 -30.08
N ALA A 117 -13.45 9.88 -28.85
CA ALA A 117 -12.41 10.70 -28.24
C ALA A 117 -11.10 9.92 -28.08
N THR A 118 -9.99 10.64 -28.18
CA THR A 118 -8.65 10.08 -27.98
C THR A 118 -7.89 10.80 -26.88
N THR A 119 -7.02 10.08 -26.18
CA THR A 119 -6.12 10.65 -25.18
C THR A 119 -4.68 10.29 -25.51
N GLU A 120 -3.75 11.25 -25.47
CA GLU A 120 -2.33 10.95 -25.60
C GLU A 120 -1.83 10.15 -24.40
N GLU A 121 -0.84 9.31 -24.59
CA GLU A 121 -0.29 8.43 -23.55
C GLU A 121 0.23 9.19 -22.32
N GLY A 122 0.76 10.40 -22.52
CA GLY A 122 1.22 11.30 -21.47
C GLY A 122 0.23 12.39 -21.05
N ALA A 123 -1.00 12.38 -21.58
CA ALA A 123 -1.96 13.45 -21.35
C ALA A 123 -2.35 13.61 -19.86
N PHE A 124 -2.33 12.51 -19.11
CA PHE A 124 -2.62 12.51 -17.68
C PHE A 124 -1.53 11.83 -16.88
N VAL A 125 -1.12 12.47 -15.79
CA VAL A 125 -0.13 11.95 -14.84
C VAL A 125 -0.68 12.06 -13.42
N GLN A 126 -0.44 11.04 -12.63
CA GLN A 126 -0.80 11.08 -11.23
C GLN A 126 0.12 12.03 -10.46
N GLY A 127 -0.46 13.02 -9.77
CA GLY A 127 0.29 14.05 -9.05
C GLY A 127 0.62 13.68 -7.61
N ASN A 128 -0.15 12.79 -7.00
CA ASN A 128 0.03 12.36 -5.62
C ASN A 128 -0.27 10.87 -5.46
N ARG A 129 0.28 10.27 -4.41
CA ARG A 129 -0.05 8.89 -4.05
C ARG A 129 -1.46 8.83 -3.43
N LEU A 130 -2.31 7.93 -3.93
CA LEU A 130 -3.61 7.63 -3.34
C LEU A 130 -3.53 6.30 -2.59
N GLN A 131 -3.84 6.34 -1.30
CA GLN A 131 -3.80 5.17 -0.41
C GLN A 131 -5.12 5.05 0.35
N ALA A 132 -5.64 3.82 0.47
CA ALA A 132 -6.75 3.51 1.35
C ALA A 132 -6.68 2.03 1.80
N GLY A 133 -6.92 1.78 3.09
CA GLY A 133 -6.72 0.45 3.66
C GLY A 133 -5.32 -0.07 3.41
N ALA A 134 -5.22 -1.29 2.90
CA ALA A 134 -3.97 -1.94 2.56
C ALA A 134 -3.44 -1.61 1.14
N PHE A 135 -4.17 -0.79 0.35
CA PHE A 135 -3.90 -0.64 -1.07
C PHE A 135 -3.32 0.72 -1.44
N ASN A 136 -2.43 0.70 -2.44
CA ASN A 136 -2.06 1.85 -3.26
C ASN A 136 -2.86 1.80 -4.57
N TYR A 137 -3.20 2.97 -5.10
CA TYR A 137 -3.91 3.08 -6.37
C TYR A 137 -3.08 3.87 -7.36
N SER A 138 -2.81 3.26 -8.51
CA SER A 138 -2.05 3.86 -9.61
C SER A 138 -2.94 4.19 -10.79
N LEU A 139 -2.62 5.28 -11.48
CA LEU A 139 -3.32 5.73 -12.66
C LEU A 139 -2.82 4.99 -13.90
N ASN A 140 -3.73 4.37 -14.63
CA ASN A 140 -3.41 3.60 -15.84
C ASN A 140 -4.34 3.98 -16.98
N ARG A 141 -3.78 4.17 -18.19
CA ARG A 141 -4.53 4.29 -19.43
C ARG A 141 -4.95 2.91 -19.93
N ASP A 142 -6.16 2.77 -20.44
CA ASP A 142 -6.64 1.53 -21.05
C ASP A 142 -6.78 1.68 -22.57
N SER A 143 -7.00 0.58 -23.26
CA SER A 143 -7.19 0.49 -24.70
C SER A 143 -8.43 1.24 -25.23
N ASP A 144 -9.37 1.62 -24.34
CA ASP A 144 -10.53 2.44 -24.64
C ASP A 144 -10.27 3.96 -24.51
N GLU A 145 -9.01 4.38 -24.48
CA GLU A 145 -8.57 5.76 -24.32
C GLU A 145 -8.90 6.39 -22.95
N SER A 146 -9.59 5.65 -22.08
CA SER A 146 -9.97 6.09 -20.74
C SER A 146 -8.88 5.77 -19.71
N TRP A 147 -8.94 6.46 -18.56
CA TRP A 147 -7.96 6.31 -17.50
C TRP A 147 -8.60 5.84 -16.20
N TYR A 148 -7.98 4.84 -15.61
CA TYR A 148 -8.50 4.13 -14.45
C TYR A 148 -7.47 4.07 -13.32
N LEU A 149 -7.95 4.12 -12.09
CA LEU A 149 -7.14 3.81 -10.91
C LEU A 149 -7.22 2.32 -10.63
N ARG A 150 -6.08 1.68 -10.50
CA ARG A 150 -5.94 0.24 -10.24
C ARG A 150 -5.12 0.00 -9.00
N SER A 151 -5.55 -0.98 -8.21
CA SER A 151 -4.84 -1.46 -7.01
C SER A 151 -4.10 -2.78 -7.25
N GLU A 152 -3.82 -3.12 -8.52
CA GLU A 152 -3.20 -4.39 -8.89
C GLU A 152 -1.85 -4.56 -8.19
N ASN A 153 -1.77 -5.53 -7.28
CA ASN A 153 -0.57 -5.92 -6.51
C ASN A 153 0.15 -4.75 -5.78
N ALA A 154 -0.53 -3.65 -5.57
CA ALA A 154 0.06 -2.46 -4.98
C ALA A 154 -0.38 -2.31 -3.51
N TYR A 155 0.07 -3.21 -2.65
CA TYR A 155 -0.07 -3.02 -1.22
C TYR A 155 0.76 -1.82 -0.75
N ARG A 156 0.34 -1.23 0.37
CA ARG A 156 1.18 -0.26 1.08
C ARG A 156 2.42 -0.97 1.63
N ALA A 157 3.55 -0.28 1.63
CA ALA A 157 4.83 -0.86 2.07
C ALA A 157 4.80 -1.44 3.49
N GLU A 158 3.89 -0.98 4.34
CA GLU A 158 3.71 -1.48 5.70
C GLU A 158 3.03 -2.86 5.76
N VAL A 159 2.26 -3.25 4.74
CA VAL A 159 1.52 -4.52 4.72
C VAL A 159 2.45 -5.72 4.74
N PRO A 160 3.46 -5.84 3.87
CA PRO A 160 4.44 -6.92 3.96
C PRO A 160 5.20 -6.91 5.29
N LEU A 161 5.51 -5.75 5.87
CA LEU A 161 6.14 -5.66 7.18
C LEU A 161 5.28 -6.29 8.28
N TYR A 162 4.00 -5.90 8.37
CA TYR A 162 3.08 -6.47 9.37
C TYR A 162 2.84 -7.97 9.14
N ALA A 163 2.72 -8.41 7.88
CA ALA A 163 2.55 -9.82 7.55
C ALA A 163 3.76 -10.68 7.97
N SER A 164 4.97 -10.13 7.90
CA SER A 164 6.20 -10.83 8.29
C SER A 164 6.47 -10.84 9.80
N MET A 165 5.98 -9.85 10.55
CA MET A 165 6.30 -9.70 11.99
C MET A 165 5.98 -10.94 12.81
N LEU A 166 4.82 -11.56 12.60
CA LEU A 166 4.42 -12.76 13.35
C LEU A 166 5.34 -13.94 13.01
N THR A 167 5.65 -14.14 11.75
CA THR A 167 6.54 -15.21 11.29
C THR A 167 7.94 -15.03 11.86
N GLN A 168 8.48 -13.80 11.84
CA GLN A 168 9.78 -13.48 12.42
C GLN A 168 9.83 -13.74 13.93
N ALA A 169 8.77 -13.36 14.67
CA ALA A 169 8.68 -13.62 16.10
C ALA A 169 8.66 -15.13 16.40
N MET A 170 7.91 -15.92 15.63
CA MET A 170 7.84 -17.38 15.76
C MET A 170 9.17 -18.06 15.43
N ASP A 171 9.88 -17.59 14.41
CA ASP A 171 11.19 -18.12 14.05
C ASP A 171 12.23 -17.84 15.14
N TYR A 172 12.22 -16.62 15.68
CA TYR A 172 13.09 -16.25 16.77
C TYR A 172 12.83 -17.09 18.03
N ASP A 173 11.56 -17.29 18.39
CA ASP A 173 11.17 -18.16 19.53
C ASP A 173 11.62 -19.62 19.31
N ARG A 174 11.44 -20.16 18.11
CA ARG A 174 11.88 -21.52 17.75
C ARG A 174 13.39 -21.68 17.84
N ILE A 175 14.16 -20.66 17.44
CA ILE A 175 15.62 -20.67 17.55
C ILE A 175 16.06 -20.66 19.03
N LEU A 176 15.43 -19.81 19.85
CA LEU A 176 15.68 -19.78 21.29
C LEU A 176 15.36 -21.12 21.95
N ALA A 177 14.21 -21.72 21.63
CA ALA A 177 13.82 -23.03 22.15
C ALA A 177 14.79 -24.15 21.73
N GLY A 178 15.30 -24.10 20.49
CA GLY A 178 16.26 -25.04 19.94
C GLY A 178 17.71 -24.88 20.48
N SER A 179 17.99 -23.80 21.17
CA SER A 179 19.36 -23.48 21.63
C SER A 179 19.94 -24.44 22.67
N ARG A 180 19.08 -25.20 23.32
CA ARG A 180 19.51 -26.16 24.38
C ARG A 180 20.49 -27.22 23.92
N SER A 181 20.46 -27.64 22.67
CA SER A 181 21.35 -28.67 22.12
C SER A 181 22.81 -28.20 21.90
N HIS A 182 23.05 -26.90 21.96
CA HIS A 182 24.38 -26.30 21.69
C HIS A 182 24.95 -25.53 22.88
N GLN A 183 24.52 -25.90 24.11
CA GLN A 183 24.97 -25.22 25.32
C GLN A 183 26.26 -25.81 25.86
N THR A 184 27.17 -24.94 26.28
CA THR A 184 28.38 -25.30 27.04
C THR A 184 28.21 -24.83 28.49
N GLY A 185 28.48 -25.69 29.47
CA GLY A 185 28.27 -25.28 30.84
C GLY A 185 28.97 -26.16 31.85
N VAL A 186 28.86 -25.77 33.13
CA VAL A 186 29.37 -26.48 34.29
C VAL A 186 28.20 -27.17 34.96
N SER A 187 28.33 -28.47 35.23
CA SER A 187 27.33 -29.27 35.90
C SER A 187 27.87 -29.80 37.24
N GLY A 188 27.11 -29.57 38.30
CA GLY A 188 27.31 -30.19 39.61
C GLY A 188 26.30 -31.31 39.86
N GLU A 189 26.34 -31.97 41.04
CA GLU A 189 25.41 -33.07 41.38
C GLU A 189 23.92 -32.64 41.33
N ASN A 190 23.62 -31.46 41.81
CA ASN A 190 22.22 -30.95 41.92
C ASN A 190 21.95 -29.64 41.13
N ASN A 191 22.96 -29.04 40.52
CA ASN A 191 22.82 -27.80 39.79
C ASN A 191 23.71 -27.78 38.54
N SER A 192 23.32 -26.97 37.58
CA SER A 192 24.13 -26.72 36.39
C SER A 192 23.89 -25.29 35.89
N VAL A 193 24.93 -24.70 35.30
CA VAL A 193 24.85 -23.43 34.60
C VAL A 193 25.29 -23.64 33.15
N ARG A 194 24.52 -23.20 32.22
CA ARG A 194 24.79 -23.34 30.78
C ARG A 194 24.74 -21.99 30.11
N LEU A 195 25.66 -21.75 29.20
CA LEU A 195 25.76 -20.61 28.36
C LEU A 195 25.70 -21.05 26.89
N SER A 196 24.92 -20.37 26.10
CA SER A 196 24.90 -20.54 24.66
C SER A 196 25.01 -19.19 23.97
N ILE A 197 25.83 -19.13 22.93
CA ILE A 197 25.92 -17.98 22.03
C ILE A 197 25.58 -18.50 20.64
N GLN A 198 24.58 -17.91 20.01
CA GLN A 198 24.13 -18.30 18.67
C GLN A 198 23.99 -17.11 17.76
N GLY A 199 24.29 -17.34 16.49
CA GLY A 199 24.06 -16.38 15.43
C GLY A 199 23.81 -17.12 14.12
N GLY A 200 23.04 -16.52 13.25
CA GLY A 200 22.69 -17.13 11.99
C GLY A 200 21.94 -16.20 11.06
N HIS A 201 21.45 -16.79 10.00
CA HIS A 201 20.68 -16.11 8.99
C HIS A 201 19.23 -16.60 9.02
N LEU A 202 18.28 -15.66 8.86
CA LEU A 202 16.86 -15.91 8.67
C LEU A 202 16.47 -15.54 7.26
N GLY A 203 15.65 -16.35 6.61
CA GLY A 203 15.15 -16.03 5.29
C GLY A 203 13.88 -16.80 4.97
N HIS A 204 12.99 -16.15 4.25
CA HIS A 204 11.81 -16.74 3.65
C HIS A 204 11.73 -16.35 2.19
N ASP A 205 11.53 -17.34 1.32
CA ASP A 205 11.30 -17.14 -0.09
C ASP A 205 9.78 -17.03 -0.35
N ASN A 206 9.40 -16.04 -1.15
CA ASN A 206 8.00 -15.83 -1.50
C ASN A 206 7.69 -16.47 -2.86
N ASN A 207 7.00 -17.59 -2.87
CA ASN A 207 6.60 -18.31 -4.08
C ASN A 207 5.19 -17.92 -4.59
N GLY A 208 4.52 -16.92 -4.04
CA GLY A 208 3.13 -16.66 -4.41
C GLY A 208 2.60 -15.25 -4.23
N GLY A 209 3.36 -14.34 -3.62
CA GLY A 209 2.94 -12.99 -3.26
C GLY A 209 1.95 -12.94 -2.08
N ILE A 210 1.88 -11.80 -1.41
CA ILE A 210 1.03 -11.58 -0.24
C ILE A 210 -0.45 -11.73 -0.59
N ALA A 211 -0.85 -11.32 -1.79
CA ALA A 211 -2.22 -11.45 -2.29
C ALA A 211 -2.71 -12.92 -2.37
N ARG A 212 -1.79 -13.88 -2.40
CA ARG A 212 -2.08 -15.33 -2.37
C ARG A 212 -1.91 -15.95 -0.99
N GLY A 213 -1.73 -15.13 0.05
CA GLY A 213 -1.55 -15.58 1.43
C GLY A 213 -0.15 -16.10 1.74
N ALA A 214 0.84 -15.85 0.88
CA ALA A 214 2.22 -16.22 1.14
C ALA A 214 2.89 -15.25 2.12
N THR A 215 3.89 -15.72 2.83
CA THR A 215 4.75 -14.87 3.64
C THR A 215 5.63 -14.01 2.72
N PRO A 216 5.81 -12.71 3.01
CA PRO A 216 6.69 -11.87 2.22
C PRO A 216 8.12 -12.41 2.16
N GLU A 217 8.80 -12.24 1.01
CA GLU A 217 10.21 -12.56 0.91
C GLU A 217 11.01 -11.71 1.92
N SER A 218 11.86 -12.37 2.69
CA SER A 218 12.65 -11.68 3.69
C SER A 218 14.00 -12.34 3.89
N SER A 219 15.00 -11.55 4.24
CA SER A 219 16.33 -12.05 4.58
C SER A 219 16.99 -11.18 5.65
N GLY A 220 17.70 -11.81 6.57
CA GLY A 220 18.34 -11.09 7.65
C GLY A 220 19.24 -11.96 8.52
N SER A 221 19.65 -11.42 9.64
CA SER A 221 20.52 -12.08 10.59
C SER A 221 20.01 -11.94 12.01
N TYR A 222 20.39 -12.87 12.84
CA TYR A 222 20.14 -12.85 14.28
C TYR A 222 21.40 -13.20 15.06
N GLY A 223 21.45 -12.71 16.29
CA GLY A 223 22.45 -13.12 17.28
C GLY A 223 21.89 -12.98 18.68
N PHE A 224 22.14 -13.98 19.55
CA PHE A 224 21.74 -13.90 20.95
C PHE A 224 22.66 -14.69 21.86
N VAL A 225 22.59 -14.33 23.13
CA VAL A 225 23.21 -15.03 24.25
C VAL A 225 22.11 -15.60 25.13
N HIS A 226 22.19 -16.87 25.47
CA HIS A 226 21.24 -17.56 26.32
C HIS A 226 22.00 -18.11 27.55
N LEU A 227 21.51 -17.77 28.74
CA LEU A 227 21.99 -18.27 30.01
C LEU A 227 20.90 -19.06 30.70
N GLU A 228 21.21 -20.29 31.14
CA GLU A 228 20.30 -21.17 31.86
C GLU A 228 20.99 -21.70 33.12
N GLY A 229 20.24 -21.75 34.22
CA GLY A 229 20.68 -22.31 35.48
C GLY A 229 19.65 -23.27 36.06
N ASP A 230 20.05 -24.55 36.27
CA ASP A 230 19.26 -25.50 37.04
C ASP A 230 19.52 -25.24 38.54
N LEU A 231 18.47 -24.92 39.27
CA LEU A 231 18.53 -24.57 40.69
C LEU A 231 18.29 -25.78 41.59
N MET A 232 17.51 -26.75 41.12
CA MET A 232 17.12 -27.93 41.88
C MET A 232 16.89 -29.11 40.92
N ARG A 233 17.40 -30.28 41.36
CA ARG A 233 17.08 -31.57 40.72
C ARG A 233 16.63 -32.54 41.80
N THR A 234 15.51 -33.21 41.57
CA THR A 234 14.93 -34.18 42.49
C THR A 234 14.26 -35.33 41.74
N GLU A 235 14.07 -36.45 42.39
CA GLU A 235 13.30 -37.57 41.87
C GLU A 235 11.92 -37.62 42.52
N VAL A 236 10.87 -37.68 41.70
CA VAL A 236 9.48 -37.81 42.13
C VAL A 236 8.86 -39.00 41.38
N ALA A 237 8.44 -40.00 42.08
CA ALA A 237 7.81 -41.20 41.52
C ALA A 237 8.64 -41.89 40.40
N GLY A 238 9.98 -41.93 40.52
CA GLY A 238 10.86 -42.52 39.53
C GLY A 238 11.16 -41.63 38.30
N MET A 239 10.72 -40.39 38.30
CA MET A 239 11.00 -39.38 37.26
C MET A 239 11.94 -38.31 37.81
N SER A 240 12.99 -38.00 37.06
CA SER A 240 13.87 -36.88 37.39
C SER A 240 13.19 -35.56 37.03
N VAL A 241 12.99 -34.70 38.02
CA VAL A 241 12.42 -33.36 37.87
C VAL A 241 13.51 -32.33 38.12
N THR A 242 13.70 -31.42 37.17
CA THR A 242 14.64 -30.31 37.28
C THR A 242 13.88 -29.00 37.21
N ALA A 243 14.19 -28.09 38.14
CA ALA A 243 13.63 -26.73 38.12
C ALA A 243 14.82 -25.74 37.99
N GLY A 244 14.64 -24.76 37.12
CA GLY A 244 15.68 -23.80 36.84
C GLY A 244 15.14 -22.48 36.32
N ILE A 245 16.01 -21.54 36.05
CA ILE A 245 15.72 -20.26 35.44
C ILE A 245 16.55 -20.10 34.16
N TYR A 246 16.00 -19.38 33.20
CA TYR A 246 16.76 -19.01 32.02
C TYR A 246 16.47 -17.57 31.60
N GLY A 247 17.41 -16.97 30.90
CA GLY A 247 17.28 -15.69 30.26
C GLY A 247 18.04 -15.66 28.94
N ALA A 248 17.50 -14.92 27.99
CA ALA A 248 18.18 -14.71 26.73
C ALA A 248 18.09 -13.21 26.34
N ALA A 249 19.16 -12.74 25.72
CA ALA A 249 19.23 -11.39 25.16
C ALA A 249 19.87 -11.43 23.77
N GLY A 250 19.31 -10.72 22.83
CA GLY A 250 19.82 -10.73 21.47
C GLY A 250 19.18 -9.68 20.59
N HIS A 251 19.58 -9.75 19.33
CA HIS A 251 19.08 -8.84 18.29
C HIS A 251 18.84 -9.63 17.01
N SER A 252 17.77 -9.30 16.33
CA SER A 252 17.51 -9.73 14.95
C SER A 252 17.21 -8.51 14.07
N SER A 253 17.63 -8.58 12.83
CA SER A 253 17.32 -7.56 11.83
C SER A 253 17.03 -8.25 10.50
N VAL A 254 15.84 -8.07 9.98
CA VAL A 254 15.36 -8.75 8.79
C VAL A 254 14.78 -7.72 7.82
N ASP A 255 15.33 -7.67 6.62
CA ASP A 255 14.81 -6.88 5.50
C ASP A 255 13.67 -7.65 4.84
N VAL A 256 12.55 -6.96 4.66
CA VAL A 256 11.34 -7.50 4.05
C VAL A 256 11.15 -6.83 2.68
N LYS A 257 10.83 -7.64 1.66
CA LYS A 257 10.55 -7.16 0.30
C LYS A 257 9.05 -7.02 0.07
N ASP A 258 8.69 -6.11 -0.81
CA ASP A 258 7.36 -5.97 -1.37
C ASP A 258 7.12 -7.00 -2.47
N ASP A 259 5.89 -7.13 -2.95
CA ASP A 259 5.51 -8.08 -4.03
C ASP A 259 6.22 -7.80 -5.36
N ASP A 260 6.69 -6.58 -5.60
CA ASP A 260 7.51 -6.21 -6.77
C ASP A 260 9.02 -6.45 -6.57
N GLY A 261 9.43 -6.97 -5.40
CA GLY A 261 10.82 -7.20 -5.03
C GLY A 261 11.56 -5.98 -4.49
N SER A 262 10.90 -4.82 -4.42
CA SER A 262 11.48 -3.64 -3.76
C SER A 262 11.54 -3.83 -2.25
N ARG A 263 12.39 -3.05 -1.57
CA ARG A 263 12.49 -3.13 -0.11
C ARG A 263 11.27 -2.45 0.53
N ALA A 264 10.45 -3.21 1.25
CA ALA A 264 9.36 -2.68 2.05
C ALA A 264 9.85 -2.04 3.35
N GLY A 265 10.86 -2.62 3.99
CA GLY A 265 11.46 -2.12 5.23
C GLY A 265 12.24 -3.18 5.99
N THR A 266 12.57 -2.87 7.25
CA THR A 266 13.30 -3.78 8.17
C THR A 266 12.48 -4.00 9.44
N VAL A 267 12.46 -5.24 9.92
CA VAL A 267 11.82 -5.69 11.16
C VAL A 267 12.87 -6.11 12.17
#